data_ea38c5343948aaf863b9695de6bb1a86
#
_entry.id   ea38c5343948aaf863b9695de6bb1a86
#
_cell.length_a   1.000
_cell.length_b   1.000
_cell.length_c   1.000
_cell.angle_alpha   90.00
_cell.angle_beta   90.00
_cell.angle_gamma   90.00
#
_symmetry.space_group_name_H-M   'P 1'
#
loop_
_entity.id
_entity.type
_entity.pdbx_description
1 polymer ?
#
loop_
_entity_poly.entity_id
_entity_poly.type
_entity_poly.pdbx_seq_one_letter_code
_entity_poly.pdbx_strand_id
1 'polypeptide(L)'
;MNILFISPTYSGAGGIGPHAFRVAEKLREIGYNVELMHVPHIPIKNLKNLSFSLFGTIKGLSNKKTYDVVHAWNLPSAFIMKRIKSKKKILSVHGVYSKQVEMLHSKITSGIVTSQESQILDWADVLTTDSKSVQLEYKKKTGKYFEYLPAPLDKTKFEKIVNVEKNPKQIAYVGRDSFEKGIDILRKIESQINGSVKFCTDLPWDETMKILKSSEMLVVPSRTESIPQVIKEAFYLKVPVIATNVGGNPELVVHQETGILVPSEDPEKLVTEINNLLDNEEARRNYANNAFEFINKNFSWDVLLEKYTNLYES
;
A
#
# COMPACT_ATOMS: atom_id res chain seq x y z
N MET A 1 9.14 9.47 24.63
CA MET A 1 9.02 10.33 23.45
C MET A 1 7.53 10.53 23.14
N ASN A 2 7.12 11.78 22.85
CA ASN A 2 5.74 12.14 22.50
C ASN A 2 5.64 12.30 20.97
N ILE A 3 4.86 11.44 20.33
CA ILE A 3 4.71 11.39 18.87
C ILE A 3 3.26 11.68 18.49
N LEU A 4 3.04 12.52 17.48
CA LEU A 4 1.72 12.76 16.90
C LEU A 4 1.65 12.16 15.50
N PHE A 5 0.67 11.31 15.25
CA PHE A 5 0.35 10.82 13.91
C PHE A 5 -0.84 11.57 13.33
N ILE A 6 -0.73 11.90 12.04
CA ILE A 6 -1.76 12.61 11.28
C ILE A 6 -2.07 11.81 10.02
N SER A 7 -3.31 11.28 9.95
CA SER A 7 -3.83 10.55 8.79
C SER A 7 -5.33 10.84 8.63
N PRO A 8 -5.87 10.85 7.39
CA PRO A 8 -7.31 11.05 7.16
C PRO A 8 -8.18 9.96 7.77
N THR A 9 -7.65 8.76 7.94
CA THR A 9 -8.33 7.63 8.57
C THR A 9 -7.31 6.78 9.31
N TYR A 10 -7.79 6.00 10.30
CA TYR A 10 -7.01 4.98 11.03
C TYR A 10 -7.69 3.61 10.99
N SER A 11 -8.75 3.49 10.20
CA SER A 11 -9.54 2.26 10.04
C SER A 11 -9.78 1.97 8.57
N GLY A 12 -10.29 0.78 8.26
CA GLY A 12 -10.59 0.31 6.91
C GLY A 12 -9.90 -1.01 6.57
N ALA A 13 -10.24 -1.57 5.42
CA ALA A 13 -9.75 -2.88 4.99
C ALA A 13 -8.29 -2.89 4.50
N GLY A 14 -7.68 -1.73 4.28
CA GLY A 14 -6.30 -1.62 3.81
C GLY A 14 -5.88 -0.18 3.57
N GLY A 15 -4.62 0.01 3.13
CA GLY A 15 -4.06 1.32 2.82
C GLY A 15 -3.36 2.02 3.98
N ILE A 16 -3.17 3.33 3.84
CA ILE A 16 -2.30 4.14 4.70
C ILE A 16 -2.81 4.23 6.14
N GLY A 17 -4.11 4.40 6.33
CA GLY A 17 -4.71 4.60 7.66
C GLY A 17 -4.53 3.42 8.61
N PRO A 18 -4.93 2.21 8.24
CA PRO A 18 -4.66 1.00 9.03
C PRO A 18 -3.17 0.76 9.27
N HIS A 19 -2.30 1.07 8.31
CA HIS A 19 -0.86 0.98 8.49
C HIS A 19 -0.37 1.96 9.57
N ALA A 20 -0.74 3.25 9.48
CA ALA A 20 -0.41 4.25 10.50
C ALA A 20 -0.90 3.84 11.89
N PHE A 21 -2.10 3.28 11.98
CA PHE A 21 -2.66 2.78 13.23
C PHE A 21 -1.80 1.66 13.83
N ARG A 22 -1.40 0.66 13.00
CA ARG A 22 -0.58 -0.47 13.46
C ARG A 22 0.82 -0.05 13.90
N VAL A 23 1.43 0.90 13.18
CA VAL A 23 2.70 1.49 13.64
C VAL A 23 2.53 2.17 14.99
N ALA A 24 1.45 2.93 15.19
CA ALA A 24 1.18 3.57 16.47
C ALA A 24 1.00 2.55 17.61
N GLU A 25 0.29 1.44 17.36
CA GLU A 25 0.13 0.37 18.36
C GLU A 25 1.47 -0.24 18.72
N LYS A 26 2.29 -0.60 17.71
CA LYS A 26 3.62 -1.19 17.95
C LYS A 26 4.56 -0.26 18.70
N LEU A 27 4.56 1.01 18.39
CA LEU A 27 5.35 1.99 19.15
C LEU A 27 4.85 2.14 20.58
N ARG A 28 3.56 2.10 20.83
CA ARG A 28 3.00 2.13 22.20
C ARG A 28 3.40 0.88 23.02
N GLU A 29 3.38 -0.31 22.39
CA GLU A 29 3.82 -1.57 23.03
C GLU A 29 5.26 -1.48 23.55
N ILE A 30 6.13 -0.72 22.91
CA ILE A 30 7.54 -0.53 23.28
C ILE A 30 7.78 0.79 24.04
N GLY A 31 6.72 1.46 24.54
CA GLY A 31 6.81 2.55 25.51
C GLY A 31 6.77 3.97 24.93
N TYR A 32 6.52 4.15 23.64
CA TYR A 32 6.31 5.50 23.09
C TYR A 32 4.89 6.01 23.38
N ASN A 33 4.77 7.32 23.64
CA ASN A 33 3.47 7.97 23.75
C ASN A 33 3.04 8.47 22.38
N VAL A 34 2.20 7.71 21.68
CA VAL A 34 1.72 8.04 20.33
C VAL A 34 0.27 8.51 20.38
N GLU A 35 0.05 9.77 20.02
CA GLU A 35 -1.28 10.36 19.85
C GLU A 35 -1.72 10.28 18.37
N LEU A 36 -2.99 9.92 18.13
CA LEU A 36 -3.59 9.90 16.80
C LEU A 36 -4.49 11.13 16.63
N MET A 37 -4.21 11.98 15.67
CA MET A 37 -5.04 13.15 15.39
C MET A 37 -6.24 12.76 14.53
N HIS A 38 -7.42 12.72 15.12
CA HIS A 38 -8.68 12.56 14.40
C HIS A 38 -9.16 13.91 13.88
N VAL A 39 -9.33 14.02 12.56
CA VAL A 39 -9.84 15.23 11.90
C VAL A 39 -11.11 14.87 11.16
N PRO A 40 -12.24 15.57 11.42
CA PRO A 40 -13.45 15.36 10.64
C PRO A 40 -13.21 15.76 9.17
N HIS A 41 -13.87 15.08 8.26
CA HIS A 41 -13.81 15.38 6.83
C HIS A 41 -15.13 15.01 6.15
N ILE A 42 -15.39 15.65 5.02
CA ILE A 42 -16.59 15.35 4.22
C ILE A 42 -16.34 14.06 3.45
N PRO A 43 -17.19 13.01 3.58
CA PRO A 43 -16.97 11.68 2.99
C PRO A 43 -17.31 11.62 1.49
N ILE A 44 -17.11 12.70 0.76
CA ILE A 44 -17.32 12.79 -0.70
C ILE A 44 -15.96 12.70 -1.39
N LYS A 45 -15.82 11.83 -2.40
CA LYS A 45 -14.57 11.47 -3.09
C LYS A 45 -13.65 12.67 -3.39
N ASN A 46 -14.18 13.74 -3.97
CA ASN A 46 -13.38 14.90 -4.38
C ASN A 46 -13.19 15.95 -3.27
N LEU A 47 -13.99 15.91 -2.20
CA LEU A 47 -13.95 16.88 -1.08
C LEU A 47 -13.24 16.33 0.15
N LYS A 48 -13.02 15.02 0.24
CA LYS A 48 -12.43 14.35 1.39
C LYS A 48 -11.07 14.95 1.77
N ASN A 49 -10.12 14.98 0.87
CA ASN A 49 -8.77 15.46 1.15
C ASN A 49 -8.73 16.97 1.39
N LEU A 50 -9.55 17.73 0.65
CA LEU A 50 -9.62 19.19 0.82
C LEU A 50 -10.20 19.58 2.18
N SER A 51 -11.36 19.01 2.55
CA SER A 51 -11.99 19.28 3.85
C SER A 51 -11.14 18.78 5.02
N PHE A 52 -10.48 17.62 4.87
CA PHE A 52 -9.53 17.10 5.85
C PHE A 52 -8.38 18.08 6.07
N SER A 53 -7.75 18.57 5.00
CA SER A 53 -6.65 19.56 5.10
C SER A 53 -7.10 20.86 5.73
N LEU A 54 -8.29 21.37 5.38
CA LEU A 54 -8.83 22.61 5.92
C LEU A 54 -9.15 22.51 7.41
N PHE A 55 -10.01 21.55 7.79
CA PHE A 55 -10.40 21.36 9.20
C PHE A 55 -9.22 20.96 10.06
N GLY A 56 -8.33 20.13 9.52
CA GLY A 56 -7.12 19.74 10.21
C GLY A 56 -6.14 20.90 10.40
N THR A 57 -6.02 21.82 9.45
CA THR A 57 -5.20 23.02 9.61
C THR A 57 -5.73 23.90 10.75
N ILE A 58 -7.05 24.11 10.83
CA ILE A 58 -7.68 24.85 11.93
C ILE A 58 -7.39 24.16 13.27
N LYS A 59 -7.58 22.82 13.33
CA LYS A 59 -7.27 22.04 14.53
C LYS A 59 -5.78 22.08 14.89
N GLY A 60 -4.90 22.06 13.90
CA GLY A 60 -3.46 22.20 14.10
C GLY A 60 -3.06 23.56 14.68
N LEU A 61 -3.67 24.65 14.21
CA LEU A 61 -3.45 26.00 14.75
C LEU A 61 -3.92 26.15 16.20
N SER A 62 -4.98 25.46 16.59
CA SER A 62 -5.48 25.46 17.97
C SER A 62 -4.71 24.51 18.91
N ASN A 63 -3.86 23.63 18.38
CA ASN A 63 -3.07 22.71 19.18
C ASN A 63 -1.88 23.41 19.83
N LYS A 64 -1.93 23.55 21.16
CA LYS A 64 -0.86 24.20 21.96
C LYS A 64 0.23 23.24 22.43
N LYS A 65 0.04 21.92 22.22
CA LYS A 65 1.03 20.90 22.62
C LYS A 65 2.27 20.99 21.74
N THR A 66 3.40 20.61 22.31
CA THR A 66 4.66 20.40 21.59
C THR A 66 4.98 18.90 21.61
N TYR A 67 5.36 18.37 20.46
CA TYR A 67 5.69 16.97 20.28
C TYR A 67 7.20 16.81 20.01
N ASP A 68 7.74 15.65 20.33
CA ASP A 68 9.09 15.31 19.88
C ASP A 68 9.07 15.06 18.37
N VAL A 69 8.08 14.32 17.89
CA VAL A 69 7.90 14.02 16.45
C VAL A 69 6.44 14.24 16.03
N VAL A 70 6.24 14.85 14.86
CA VAL A 70 4.95 14.85 14.14
C VAL A 70 5.13 14.10 12.83
N HIS A 71 4.37 13.03 12.64
CA HIS A 71 4.40 12.20 11.44
C HIS A 71 3.10 12.33 10.63
N ALA A 72 3.19 12.92 9.46
CA ALA A 72 2.12 13.01 8.47
C ALA A 72 2.19 11.80 7.52
N TRP A 73 1.10 11.04 7.41
CA TRP A 73 1.06 9.79 6.67
C TRP A 73 0.59 9.94 5.20
N ASN A 74 0.42 11.16 4.73
CA ASN A 74 0.17 11.46 3.32
C ASN A 74 0.32 12.97 3.07
N LEU A 75 0.34 13.38 1.80
CA LEU A 75 0.46 14.80 1.42
C LEU A 75 -0.63 15.72 2.03
N PRO A 76 -1.93 15.35 2.06
CA PRO A 76 -2.95 16.16 2.74
C PRO A 76 -2.66 16.40 4.23
N SER A 77 -2.06 15.44 4.92
CA SER A 77 -1.69 15.58 6.35
C SER A 77 -0.53 16.54 6.58
N ALA A 78 0.29 16.83 5.57
CA ALA A 78 1.41 17.74 5.68
C ALA A 78 0.97 19.19 5.96
N PHE A 79 -0.21 19.61 5.46
CA PHE A 79 -0.76 20.94 5.76
C PHE A 79 -1.03 21.13 7.25
N ILE A 80 -1.44 20.08 7.92
CA ILE A 80 -1.68 20.04 9.36
C ILE A 80 -0.34 20.00 10.10
N MET A 81 0.56 19.09 9.71
CA MET A 81 1.89 18.92 10.27
C MET A 81 2.66 20.24 10.31
N LYS A 82 2.60 21.03 9.24
CA LYS A 82 3.26 22.33 9.13
C LYS A 82 2.88 23.29 10.29
N ARG A 83 1.67 23.18 10.84
CA ARG A 83 1.10 24.08 11.86
C ARG A 83 1.37 23.64 13.29
N ILE A 84 1.84 22.42 13.48
CA ILE A 84 2.06 21.86 14.82
C ILE A 84 3.52 22.03 15.24
N LYS A 85 3.75 22.39 16.50
CA LYS A 85 5.07 22.54 17.08
C LYS A 85 5.68 21.17 17.37
N SER A 86 6.87 20.90 16.84
CA SER A 86 7.63 19.69 17.07
C SER A 86 9.11 19.90 16.89
N LYS A 87 9.93 18.99 17.43
CA LYS A 87 11.38 18.96 17.18
C LYS A 87 11.70 18.39 15.80
N LYS A 88 10.91 17.39 15.35
CA LYS A 88 11.09 16.70 14.08
C LYS A 88 9.75 16.50 13.37
N LYS A 89 9.75 16.67 12.05
CA LYS A 89 8.60 16.46 11.16
C LYS A 89 8.92 15.40 10.13
N ILE A 90 8.08 14.37 10.06
CA ILE A 90 8.21 13.26 9.13
C ILE A 90 6.99 13.27 8.20
N LEU A 91 7.23 13.09 6.90
CA LEU A 91 6.18 12.94 5.91
C LEU A 91 6.37 11.64 5.13
N SER A 92 5.41 10.73 5.28
CA SER A 92 5.31 9.51 4.46
C SER A 92 4.50 9.75 3.20
N VAL A 93 5.03 9.29 2.06
CA VAL A 93 4.38 9.37 0.75
C VAL A 93 4.26 7.97 0.14
N HIS A 94 3.03 7.56 -0.16
CA HIS A 94 2.69 6.22 -0.64
C HIS A 94 2.25 6.25 -2.10
N GLY A 95 3.16 6.59 -2.99
CA GLY A 95 2.93 6.73 -4.42
C GLY A 95 3.25 8.14 -4.94
N VAL A 96 3.49 8.26 -6.23
CA VAL A 96 3.77 9.55 -6.85
C VAL A 96 2.46 10.27 -7.14
N TYR A 97 2.15 11.26 -6.33
CA TYR A 97 0.86 11.94 -6.34
C TYR A 97 0.55 12.59 -7.70
N SER A 98 1.53 13.24 -8.31
CA SER A 98 1.37 13.84 -9.65
C SER A 98 1.04 12.85 -10.75
N LYS A 99 1.60 11.62 -10.71
CA LYS A 99 1.22 10.56 -11.66
C LYS A 99 -0.21 10.08 -11.46
N GLN A 100 -0.64 9.95 -10.20
CA GLN A 100 -2.02 9.59 -9.90
C GLN A 100 -2.99 10.65 -10.41
N VAL A 101 -2.62 11.94 -10.31
CA VAL A 101 -3.42 13.05 -10.84
C VAL A 101 -3.37 13.08 -12.36
N GLU A 102 -2.22 12.81 -12.99
CA GLU A 102 -2.07 12.77 -14.44
C GLU A 102 -2.93 11.67 -15.10
N MET A 103 -3.07 10.51 -14.45
CA MET A 103 -3.97 9.45 -14.91
C MET A 103 -5.46 9.79 -14.82
N LEU A 104 -5.82 10.72 -13.92
CA LEU A 104 -7.22 11.05 -13.62
C LEU A 104 -7.65 12.44 -14.17
N HIS A 105 -6.71 13.30 -14.57
CA HIS A 105 -6.97 14.70 -14.93
C HIS A 105 -6.06 15.18 -16.07
N SER A 106 -6.36 16.38 -16.61
CA SER A 106 -5.59 16.97 -17.72
C SER A 106 -4.15 17.36 -17.35
N LYS A 107 -3.25 17.45 -18.35
CA LYS A 107 -1.84 17.85 -18.20
C LYS A 107 -1.63 19.20 -17.52
N ILE A 108 -2.58 20.15 -17.65
CA ILE A 108 -2.48 21.48 -17.00
C ILE A 108 -2.65 21.36 -15.49
N THR A 109 -3.57 20.52 -15.03
CA THR A 109 -3.78 20.24 -13.60
C THR A 109 -2.58 19.54 -12.97
N SER A 110 -1.90 18.66 -13.72
CA SER A 110 -0.72 17.96 -13.23
C SER A 110 0.49 18.88 -12.98
N GLY A 111 0.67 19.93 -13.79
CA GLY A 111 1.77 20.90 -13.62
C GLY A 111 1.66 21.73 -12.34
N ILE A 112 0.45 22.21 -12.02
CA ILE A 112 0.18 22.96 -10.78
C ILE A 112 0.38 22.06 -9.56
N VAL A 113 -0.15 20.82 -9.62
CA VAL A 113 -0.01 19.82 -8.56
C VAL A 113 1.46 19.47 -8.31
N THR A 114 2.26 19.35 -9.37
CA THR A 114 3.70 19.03 -9.27
C THR A 114 4.47 20.14 -8.53
N SER A 115 4.19 21.41 -8.82
CA SER A 115 4.83 22.53 -8.13
C SER A 115 4.45 22.59 -6.66
N GLN A 116 3.18 22.39 -6.35
CA GLN A 116 2.70 22.35 -4.96
C GLN A 116 3.26 21.13 -4.20
N GLU A 117 3.34 19.98 -4.84
CA GLU A 117 3.91 18.76 -4.26
C GLU A 117 5.35 18.98 -3.79
N SER A 118 6.21 19.56 -4.65
CA SER A 118 7.59 19.87 -4.29
C SER A 118 7.68 20.78 -3.06
N GLN A 119 6.87 21.83 -3.01
CA GLN A 119 6.82 22.74 -1.87
C GLN A 119 6.35 22.08 -0.57
N ILE A 120 5.37 21.15 -0.66
CA ILE A 120 4.87 20.40 0.51
C ILE A 120 5.96 19.50 1.09
N LEU A 121 6.78 18.88 0.24
CA LEU A 121 7.89 18.05 0.67
C LEU A 121 8.94 18.81 1.49
N ASP A 122 9.10 20.11 1.26
CA ASP A 122 10.02 20.97 2.03
C ASP A 122 9.56 21.28 3.46
N TRP A 123 8.36 20.89 3.84
CA TRP A 123 7.84 21.10 5.21
C TRP A 123 8.24 20.00 6.19
N ALA A 124 8.84 18.94 5.71
CA ALA A 124 9.29 17.81 6.51
C ALA A 124 10.82 17.79 6.63
N ASP A 125 11.31 17.42 7.81
CA ASP A 125 12.72 17.17 8.05
C ASP A 125 13.17 15.85 7.46
N VAL A 126 12.26 14.84 7.48
CA VAL A 126 12.48 13.52 6.89
C VAL A 126 11.29 13.14 5.99
N LEU A 127 11.61 12.67 4.80
CA LEU A 127 10.66 12.11 3.84
C LEU A 127 10.80 10.59 3.83
N THR A 128 9.69 9.87 3.87
CA THR A 128 9.69 8.40 3.79
C THR A 128 8.75 7.88 2.72
N THR A 129 9.03 6.69 2.22
CA THR A 129 8.14 5.95 1.31
C THR A 129 8.25 4.45 1.55
N ASP A 130 7.18 3.73 1.31
CA ASP A 130 7.12 2.28 1.43
C ASP A 130 7.59 1.51 0.18
N SER A 131 7.95 2.22 -0.90
CA SER A 131 8.35 1.64 -2.19
C SER A 131 9.66 2.23 -2.69
N LYS A 132 10.58 1.36 -3.10
CA LYS A 132 11.84 1.77 -3.75
C LYS A 132 11.61 2.41 -5.11
N SER A 133 10.59 1.97 -5.84
CA SER A 133 10.22 2.57 -7.12
C SER A 133 9.77 4.02 -6.93
N VAL A 134 8.98 4.31 -5.91
CA VAL A 134 8.56 5.67 -5.53
C VAL A 134 9.76 6.51 -5.08
N GLN A 135 10.67 5.93 -4.26
CA GLN A 135 11.91 6.59 -3.83
C GLN A 135 12.76 7.04 -5.03
N LEU A 136 12.99 6.14 -5.99
CA LEU A 136 13.76 6.43 -7.20
C LEU A 136 13.10 7.50 -8.07
N GLU A 137 11.79 7.45 -8.19
CA GLU A 137 11.04 8.41 -8.99
C GLU A 137 11.09 9.82 -8.40
N TYR A 138 10.88 9.97 -7.08
CA TYR A 138 11.03 11.26 -6.41
C TYR A 138 12.46 11.78 -6.47
N LYS A 139 13.47 10.92 -6.29
CA LYS A 139 14.87 11.32 -6.47
C LYS A 139 15.13 11.87 -7.87
N LYS A 140 14.60 11.20 -8.90
CA LYS A 140 14.74 11.63 -10.29
C LYS A 140 13.99 12.94 -10.58
N LYS A 141 12.79 13.09 -10.01
CA LYS A 141 11.90 14.22 -10.30
C LYS A 141 12.24 15.48 -9.50
N THR A 142 12.63 15.35 -8.24
CA THR A 142 12.79 16.48 -7.30
C THR A 142 14.21 16.61 -6.73
N GLY A 143 15.08 15.62 -6.96
CA GLY A 143 16.39 15.53 -6.30
C GLY A 143 16.33 15.15 -4.82
N LYS A 144 15.14 15.05 -4.21
CA LYS A 144 14.97 14.78 -2.78
C LYS A 144 15.20 13.31 -2.47
N TYR A 145 15.80 13.07 -1.31
CA TYR A 145 15.97 11.73 -0.76
C TYR A 145 14.76 11.35 0.11
N PHE A 146 14.30 10.12 -0.06
CA PHE A 146 13.27 9.50 0.76
C PHE A 146 13.86 8.29 1.45
N GLU A 147 13.64 8.14 2.73
CA GLU A 147 13.98 6.92 3.43
C GLU A 147 13.00 5.80 3.02
N TYR A 148 13.55 4.62 2.75
CA TYR A 148 12.74 3.44 2.45
C TYR A 148 12.25 2.81 3.75
N LEU A 149 10.95 2.96 4.00
CA LEU A 149 10.26 2.49 5.19
C LEU A 149 9.10 1.58 4.79
N PRO A 150 9.35 0.30 4.49
CA PRO A 150 8.31 -0.61 4.04
C PRO A 150 7.28 -0.89 5.13
N ALA A 151 6.01 -1.02 4.73
CA ALA A 151 4.94 -1.37 5.63
C ALA A 151 5.03 -2.84 6.05
N PRO A 152 5.14 -3.17 7.36
CA PRO A 152 5.15 -4.54 7.84
C PRO A 152 3.81 -5.25 7.61
N LEU A 153 3.84 -6.56 7.44
CA LEU A 153 2.65 -7.38 7.42
C LEU A 153 2.20 -7.68 8.86
N ASP A 154 0.95 -7.40 9.15
CA ASP A 154 0.31 -7.75 10.43
C ASP A 154 -0.18 -9.21 10.37
N LYS A 155 0.63 -10.12 10.91
CA LYS A 155 0.35 -11.57 10.91
C LYS A 155 -0.82 -11.95 11.79
N THR A 156 -1.11 -11.20 12.86
CA THR A 156 -2.14 -11.53 13.85
C THR A 156 -3.55 -11.55 13.25
N LYS A 157 -3.77 -10.75 12.21
CA LYS A 157 -5.04 -10.71 11.49
C LYS A 157 -5.40 -12.06 10.85
N PHE A 158 -4.40 -12.85 10.46
CA PHE A 158 -4.62 -14.11 9.74
C PHE A 158 -4.93 -15.29 10.64
N GLU A 159 -4.83 -15.16 11.97
CA GLU A 159 -5.16 -16.22 12.93
C GLU A 159 -6.60 -16.73 12.79
N LYS A 160 -7.50 -15.86 12.31
CA LYS A 160 -8.91 -16.17 12.05
C LYS A 160 -9.15 -16.84 10.68
N ILE A 161 -8.14 -16.88 9.81
CA ILE A 161 -8.25 -17.43 8.45
C ILE A 161 -7.79 -18.89 8.46
N VAL A 162 -8.55 -19.74 9.13
CA VAL A 162 -8.28 -21.17 9.32
C VAL A 162 -9.30 -22.03 8.57
N ASN A 163 -8.96 -23.31 8.33
CA ASN A 163 -9.86 -24.32 7.77
C ASN A 163 -10.52 -23.90 6.43
N VAL A 164 -9.74 -23.31 5.54
CA VAL A 164 -10.20 -22.91 4.21
C VAL A 164 -9.73 -23.95 3.20
N GLU A 165 -10.69 -24.64 2.59
CA GLU A 165 -10.44 -25.60 1.52
C GLU A 165 -10.13 -24.89 0.19
N LYS A 166 -9.32 -25.52 -0.65
CA LYS A 166 -9.03 -25.02 -1.99
C LYS A 166 -10.23 -25.22 -2.92
N ASN A 167 -10.54 -24.18 -3.69
CA ASN A 167 -11.48 -24.26 -4.80
C ASN A 167 -10.67 -24.49 -6.09
N PRO A 168 -10.75 -25.67 -6.68
CA PRO A 168 -9.96 -26.00 -7.86
C PRO A 168 -10.19 -25.00 -9.00
N LYS A 169 -9.09 -24.56 -9.62
CA LYS A 169 -9.08 -23.58 -10.73
C LYS A 169 -9.70 -22.21 -10.41
N GLN A 170 -9.93 -21.91 -9.12
CA GLN A 170 -10.34 -20.56 -8.72
C GLN A 170 -9.14 -19.61 -8.72
N ILE A 171 -9.33 -18.43 -9.29
CA ILE A 171 -8.37 -17.33 -9.33
C ILE A 171 -8.97 -16.16 -8.56
N ALA A 172 -8.21 -15.55 -7.67
CA ALA A 172 -8.64 -14.35 -6.98
C ALA A 172 -8.16 -13.08 -7.68
N TYR A 173 -9.04 -12.12 -7.80
CA TYR A 173 -8.71 -10.71 -7.96
C TYR A 173 -9.14 -9.97 -6.69
N VAL A 174 -8.24 -9.19 -6.09
CA VAL A 174 -8.53 -8.41 -4.89
C VAL A 174 -8.08 -6.97 -5.09
N GLY A 175 -9.04 -6.06 -5.11
CA GLY A 175 -8.75 -4.65 -5.34
C GLY A 175 -10.01 -3.85 -5.67
N ARG A 176 -9.86 -2.53 -5.74
CA ARG A 176 -10.97 -1.65 -6.14
C ARG A 176 -11.37 -1.90 -7.59
N ASP A 177 -12.65 -1.70 -7.89
CA ASP A 177 -13.13 -1.65 -9.28
C ASP A 177 -12.74 -0.29 -9.87
N SER A 178 -11.53 -0.23 -10.45
CA SER A 178 -10.99 1.01 -10.99
C SER A 178 -9.95 0.75 -12.09
N PHE A 179 -9.82 1.70 -13.02
CA PHE A 179 -8.95 1.60 -14.18
C PHE A 179 -7.48 1.34 -13.81
N GLU A 180 -6.97 2.01 -12.78
CA GLU A 180 -5.59 1.84 -12.34
C GLU A 180 -5.30 0.43 -11.79
N LYS A 181 -6.33 -0.32 -11.36
CA LYS A 181 -6.21 -1.70 -10.88
C LYS A 181 -6.34 -2.76 -11.97
N GLY A 182 -6.65 -2.36 -13.21
CA GLY A 182 -6.66 -3.24 -14.37
C GLY A 182 -7.73 -4.33 -14.33
N ILE A 183 -8.79 -4.18 -13.53
CA ILE A 183 -9.89 -5.15 -13.44
C ILE A 183 -10.59 -5.33 -14.79
N ASP A 184 -10.66 -4.28 -15.59
CA ASP A 184 -11.20 -4.28 -16.95
C ASP A 184 -10.43 -5.22 -17.88
N ILE A 185 -9.09 -5.32 -17.73
CA ILE A 185 -8.26 -6.27 -18.48
C ILE A 185 -8.66 -7.69 -18.12
N LEU A 186 -8.74 -8.00 -16.81
CA LEU A 186 -9.07 -9.34 -16.35
C LEU A 186 -10.49 -9.78 -16.75
N ARG A 187 -11.47 -8.87 -16.65
CA ARG A 187 -12.84 -9.13 -17.14
C ARG A 187 -12.89 -9.41 -18.63
N LYS A 188 -12.10 -8.71 -19.43
CA LYS A 188 -12.05 -8.89 -20.89
C LYS A 188 -11.51 -10.26 -21.29
N ILE A 189 -10.60 -10.81 -20.52
CA ILE A 189 -9.94 -12.09 -20.82
C ILE A 189 -10.57 -13.28 -20.07
N GLU A 190 -11.54 -13.07 -19.20
CA GLU A 190 -12.09 -14.10 -18.31
C GLU A 190 -12.53 -15.36 -19.06
N SER A 191 -13.17 -15.21 -20.23
CA SER A 191 -13.62 -16.33 -21.07
C SER A 191 -12.49 -17.17 -21.69
N GLN A 192 -11.24 -16.69 -21.66
CA GLN A 192 -10.06 -17.38 -22.21
C GLN A 192 -9.26 -18.11 -21.10
N ILE A 193 -9.69 -17.96 -19.84
CA ILE A 193 -9.05 -18.57 -18.68
C ILE A 193 -9.67 -19.96 -18.45
N ASN A 194 -8.82 -20.98 -18.26
CA ASN A 194 -9.23 -22.37 -17.97
C ASN A 194 -9.68 -22.56 -16.50
N GLY A 195 -10.28 -21.55 -15.90
CA GLY A 195 -10.70 -21.51 -14.50
C GLY A 195 -11.81 -20.50 -14.26
N SER A 196 -12.06 -20.19 -13.00
CA SER A 196 -13.06 -19.19 -12.59
C SER A 196 -12.40 -18.03 -11.87
N VAL A 197 -12.74 -16.79 -12.23
CA VAL A 197 -12.23 -15.60 -11.57
C VAL A 197 -13.21 -15.11 -10.49
N LYS A 198 -12.70 -14.98 -9.27
CA LYS A 198 -13.45 -14.41 -8.16
C LYS A 198 -13.01 -12.97 -7.92
N PHE A 199 -13.88 -12.01 -8.26
CA PHE A 199 -13.61 -10.60 -8.08
C PHE A 199 -14.01 -10.15 -6.67
N CYS A 200 -13.03 -9.72 -5.86
CA CYS A 200 -13.20 -9.20 -4.51
C CYS A 200 -12.96 -7.67 -4.53
N THR A 201 -14.01 -6.90 -4.79
CA THR A 201 -13.91 -5.44 -4.96
C THR A 201 -14.33 -4.65 -3.72
N ASP A 202 -15.40 -5.08 -3.03
CA ASP A 202 -15.98 -4.36 -1.88
C ASP A 202 -16.39 -5.32 -0.75
N LEU A 203 -15.66 -6.41 -0.60
CA LEU A 203 -15.91 -7.40 0.46
C LEU A 203 -15.17 -7.05 1.76
N PRO A 204 -15.69 -7.49 2.91
CA PRO A 204 -14.95 -7.44 4.18
C PRO A 204 -13.59 -8.16 4.06
N TRP A 205 -12.59 -7.68 4.81
CA TRP A 205 -11.23 -8.22 4.72
C TRP A 205 -11.18 -9.73 5.04
N ASP A 206 -11.87 -10.17 6.08
CA ASP A 206 -11.89 -11.58 6.50
C ASP A 206 -12.47 -12.50 5.39
N GLU A 207 -13.54 -12.05 4.74
CA GLU A 207 -14.16 -12.77 3.61
C GLU A 207 -13.22 -12.80 2.41
N THR A 208 -12.64 -11.65 2.08
CA THR A 208 -11.64 -11.52 1.00
C THR A 208 -10.47 -12.47 1.23
N MET A 209 -9.92 -12.55 2.45
CA MET A 209 -8.79 -13.42 2.76
C MET A 209 -9.15 -14.90 2.71
N LYS A 210 -10.37 -15.28 3.05
CA LYS A 210 -10.86 -16.67 2.87
C LYS A 210 -10.95 -17.03 1.39
N ILE A 211 -11.50 -16.14 0.56
CA ILE A 211 -11.56 -16.33 -0.89
C ILE A 211 -10.15 -16.43 -1.47
N LEU A 212 -9.26 -15.51 -1.07
CA LEU A 212 -7.87 -15.53 -1.51
C LEU A 212 -7.18 -16.84 -1.13
N LYS A 213 -7.31 -17.30 0.12
CA LYS A 213 -6.72 -18.56 0.60
C LYS A 213 -7.29 -19.78 -0.11
N SER A 214 -8.58 -19.77 -0.48
CA SER A 214 -9.20 -20.86 -1.24
C SER A 214 -8.80 -20.90 -2.71
N SER A 215 -8.24 -19.81 -3.25
CA SER A 215 -7.89 -19.70 -4.67
C SER A 215 -6.53 -20.34 -4.98
N GLU A 216 -6.35 -20.80 -6.22
CA GLU A 216 -5.10 -21.36 -6.72
C GLU A 216 -4.02 -20.31 -6.90
N MET A 217 -4.43 -19.08 -7.22
CA MET A 217 -3.54 -17.92 -7.37
C MET A 217 -4.26 -16.59 -7.20
N LEU A 218 -3.47 -15.54 -6.95
CA LEU A 218 -3.89 -14.14 -7.04
C LEU A 218 -3.41 -13.54 -8.35
N VAL A 219 -4.27 -12.78 -9.04
CA VAL A 219 -3.89 -11.99 -10.22
C VAL A 219 -4.01 -10.50 -9.89
N VAL A 220 -2.92 -9.75 -10.16
CA VAL A 220 -2.81 -8.30 -9.92
C VAL A 220 -2.47 -7.61 -11.25
N PRO A 221 -3.47 -7.30 -12.11
CA PRO A 221 -3.25 -6.77 -13.46
C PRO A 221 -3.10 -5.25 -13.48
N SER A 222 -2.62 -4.65 -12.42
CA SER A 222 -2.61 -3.21 -12.21
C SER A 222 -1.78 -2.45 -13.25
N ARG A 223 -2.21 -1.23 -13.59
CA ARG A 223 -1.46 -0.27 -14.42
C ARG A 223 -0.47 0.55 -13.62
N THR A 224 -0.73 0.69 -12.32
CA THR A 224 0.17 1.38 -11.39
C THR A 224 -0.01 0.85 -9.97
N GLU A 225 1.09 0.73 -9.26
CA GLU A 225 1.14 0.36 -7.84
C GLU A 225 2.28 1.10 -7.12
N SER A 226 2.10 1.35 -5.83
CA SER A 226 3.24 1.65 -4.96
C SER A 226 3.79 0.34 -4.41
N ILE A 227 3.17 -0.19 -3.37
CA ILE A 227 3.43 -1.53 -2.81
C ILE A 227 2.07 -2.17 -2.46
N PRO A 228 1.57 -3.13 -3.26
CA PRO A 228 0.26 -3.70 -3.01
C PRO A 228 0.26 -4.63 -1.79
N GLN A 229 -0.54 -4.28 -0.78
CA GLN A 229 -0.66 -5.09 0.43
C GLN A 229 -1.19 -6.49 0.14
N VAL A 230 -2.10 -6.61 -0.83
CA VAL A 230 -2.69 -7.90 -1.20
C VAL A 230 -1.66 -8.93 -1.68
N ILE A 231 -0.56 -8.50 -2.31
CA ILE A 231 0.54 -9.43 -2.67
C ILE A 231 1.21 -9.96 -1.41
N LYS A 232 1.46 -9.13 -0.40
CA LYS A 232 2.02 -9.57 0.88
C LYS A 232 1.07 -10.50 1.62
N GLU A 233 -0.24 -10.22 1.56
CA GLU A 233 -1.29 -11.05 2.12
C GLU A 233 -1.37 -12.41 1.43
N ALA A 234 -1.31 -12.44 0.09
CA ALA A 234 -1.26 -13.69 -0.69
C ALA A 234 -0.02 -14.53 -0.35
N PHE A 235 1.14 -13.90 -0.27
CA PHE A 235 2.40 -14.56 0.10
C PHE A 235 2.32 -15.22 1.48
N TYR A 236 1.74 -14.51 2.45
CA TYR A 236 1.56 -15.05 3.80
C TYR A 236 0.56 -16.22 3.84
N LEU A 237 -0.48 -16.16 3.01
CA LEU A 237 -1.48 -17.24 2.85
C LEU A 237 -0.99 -18.39 1.97
N LYS A 238 0.25 -18.36 1.48
CA LYS A 238 0.82 -19.32 0.53
C LYS A 238 -0.01 -19.43 -0.75
N VAL A 239 -0.41 -18.31 -1.30
CA VAL A 239 -1.11 -18.21 -2.59
C VAL A 239 -0.14 -17.57 -3.59
N PRO A 240 0.23 -18.28 -4.67
CA PRO A 240 1.13 -17.74 -5.69
C PRO A 240 0.49 -16.55 -6.41
N VAL A 241 1.32 -15.65 -6.93
CA VAL A 241 0.90 -14.38 -7.51
C VAL A 241 1.36 -14.25 -8.95
N ILE A 242 0.45 -13.82 -9.83
CA ILE A 242 0.78 -13.25 -11.13
C ILE A 242 0.48 -11.75 -11.07
N ALA A 243 1.47 -10.91 -11.32
CA ALA A 243 1.32 -9.47 -11.27
C ALA A 243 1.92 -8.79 -12.50
N THR A 244 1.42 -7.64 -12.86
CA THR A 244 2.05 -6.79 -13.86
C THR A 244 3.36 -6.20 -13.36
N ASN A 245 4.34 -6.04 -14.24
CA ASN A 245 5.65 -5.44 -13.93
C ASN A 245 5.56 -3.91 -13.88
N VAL A 246 4.85 -3.39 -12.86
CA VAL A 246 4.64 -1.94 -12.66
C VAL A 246 4.92 -1.53 -11.22
N GLY A 247 5.42 -0.32 -11.04
CA GLY A 247 5.63 0.30 -9.73
C GLY A 247 6.42 -0.59 -8.77
N GLY A 248 5.85 -0.87 -7.60
CA GLY A 248 6.45 -1.71 -6.58
C GLY A 248 6.14 -3.20 -6.67
N ASN A 249 5.40 -3.68 -7.68
CA ASN A 249 5.16 -5.12 -7.87
C ASN A 249 6.48 -5.92 -7.95
N PRO A 250 7.52 -5.47 -8.72
CA PRO A 250 8.81 -6.17 -8.77
C PRO A 250 9.60 -6.14 -7.45
N GLU A 251 9.21 -5.31 -6.49
CA GLU A 251 9.83 -5.30 -5.16
C GLU A 251 9.34 -6.47 -4.29
N LEU A 252 8.16 -7.03 -4.61
CA LEU A 252 7.56 -8.17 -3.93
C LEU A 252 7.70 -9.44 -4.75
N VAL A 253 7.36 -9.38 -6.03
CA VAL A 253 7.36 -10.55 -6.93
C VAL A 253 8.69 -10.65 -7.66
N VAL A 254 9.50 -11.62 -7.30
CA VAL A 254 10.69 -12.03 -8.06
C VAL A 254 10.23 -13.04 -9.11
N HIS A 255 10.35 -12.66 -10.39
CA HIS A 255 9.83 -13.45 -11.51
C HIS A 255 10.40 -14.88 -11.53
N GLN A 256 9.52 -15.88 -11.62
CA GLN A 256 9.83 -17.32 -11.58
C GLN A 256 10.46 -17.83 -10.26
N GLU A 257 10.48 -17.01 -9.22
CA GLU A 257 10.97 -17.40 -7.89
C GLU A 257 9.86 -17.30 -6.84
N THR A 258 9.25 -16.11 -6.67
CA THR A 258 8.15 -15.91 -5.72
C THR A 258 6.79 -15.68 -6.40
N GLY A 259 6.75 -15.73 -7.73
CA GLY A 259 5.57 -15.52 -8.56
C GLY A 259 5.94 -15.18 -9.99
N ILE A 260 4.98 -14.68 -10.75
CA ILE A 260 5.15 -14.35 -12.17
C ILE A 260 4.91 -12.85 -12.38
N LEU A 261 5.83 -12.20 -13.10
CA LEU A 261 5.64 -10.83 -13.61
C LEU A 261 5.33 -10.88 -15.10
N VAL A 262 4.30 -10.15 -15.51
CA VAL A 262 3.91 -9.96 -16.91
C VAL A 262 3.98 -8.48 -17.31
N PRO A 263 4.15 -8.13 -18.58
CA PRO A 263 4.04 -6.75 -19.02
C PRO A 263 2.65 -6.18 -18.69
N SER A 264 2.59 -4.88 -18.39
CA SER A 264 1.30 -4.19 -18.27
C SER A 264 0.66 -4.03 -19.65
N GLU A 265 -0.67 -4.03 -19.71
CA GLU A 265 -1.45 -3.91 -20.97
C GLU A 265 -1.19 -5.06 -21.96
N ASP A 266 -0.77 -6.22 -21.50
CA ASP A 266 -0.58 -7.43 -22.31
C ASP A 266 -1.56 -8.55 -21.85
N PRO A 267 -2.81 -8.50 -22.29
CA PRO A 267 -3.83 -9.47 -21.91
C PRO A 267 -3.52 -10.89 -22.41
N GLU A 268 -2.86 -11.05 -23.57
CA GLU A 268 -2.52 -12.35 -24.13
C GLU A 268 -1.46 -13.06 -23.28
N LYS A 269 -0.42 -12.32 -22.88
CA LYS A 269 0.60 -12.84 -21.97
C LYS A 269 0.00 -13.18 -20.61
N LEU A 270 -0.92 -12.35 -20.09
CA LEU A 270 -1.60 -12.60 -18.83
C LEU A 270 -2.42 -13.90 -18.88
N VAL A 271 -3.22 -14.12 -19.93
CA VAL A 271 -3.97 -15.39 -20.14
C VAL A 271 -3.03 -16.57 -20.19
N THR A 272 -1.97 -16.48 -20.96
CA THR A 272 -0.96 -17.55 -21.12
C THR A 272 -0.37 -17.96 -19.79
N GLU A 273 0.09 -16.99 -19.00
CA GLU A 273 0.71 -17.27 -17.69
C GLU A 273 -0.30 -17.80 -16.66
N ILE A 274 -1.54 -17.30 -16.67
CA ILE A 274 -2.61 -17.82 -15.81
C ILE A 274 -2.87 -19.28 -16.12
N ASN A 275 -3.10 -19.65 -17.39
CA ASN A 275 -3.41 -21.00 -17.79
C ASN A 275 -2.23 -21.96 -17.53
N ASN A 276 -1.01 -21.55 -17.86
CA ASN A 276 0.20 -22.32 -17.56
C ASN A 276 0.36 -22.62 -16.06
N LEU A 277 0.11 -21.60 -15.21
CA LEU A 277 0.23 -21.77 -13.77
C LEU A 277 -0.92 -22.60 -13.18
N LEU A 278 -2.14 -22.54 -13.75
CA LEU A 278 -3.25 -23.43 -13.38
C LEU A 278 -2.93 -24.90 -13.62
N ASP A 279 -2.23 -25.21 -14.71
CA ASP A 279 -1.88 -26.57 -15.09
C ASP A 279 -0.59 -27.08 -14.42
N ASN A 280 0.15 -26.23 -13.69
CA ASN A 280 1.41 -26.58 -13.05
C ASN A 280 1.34 -26.43 -11.51
N GLU A 281 0.87 -27.47 -10.83
CA GLU A 281 0.75 -27.52 -9.37
C GLU A 281 2.11 -27.40 -8.66
N GLU A 282 3.15 -28.00 -9.22
CA GLU A 282 4.49 -27.94 -8.63
C GLU A 282 5.02 -26.48 -8.63
N ALA A 283 4.88 -25.77 -9.72
CA ALA A 283 5.25 -24.36 -9.79
C ALA A 283 4.45 -23.52 -8.80
N ARG A 284 3.12 -23.73 -8.70
CA ARG A 284 2.28 -23.03 -7.72
C ARG A 284 2.81 -23.24 -6.30
N ARG A 285 3.11 -24.49 -5.93
CA ARG A 285 3.61 -24.82 -4.60
C ARG A 285 4.98 -24.20 -4.32
N ASN A 286 5.89 -24.24 -5.29
CA ASN A 286 7.24 -23.70 -5.16
C ASN A 286 7.19 -22.18 -5.00
N TYR A 287 6.45 -21.45 -5.86
CA TYR A 287 6.29 -19.99 -5.74
C TYR A 287 5.64 -19.59 -4.40
N ALA A 288 4.61 -20.32 -3.98
CA ALA A 288 3.93 -20.04 -2.71
C ALA A 288 4.84 -20.21 -1.50
N ASN A 289 5.70 -21.24 -1.46
CA ASN A 289 6.63 -21.46 -0.37
C ASN A 289 7.74 -20.40 -0.36
N ASN A 290 8.36 -20.13 -1.51
CA ASN A 290 9.40 -19.10 -1.63
C ASN A 290 8.85 -17.71 -1.25
N ALA A 291 7.63 -17.39 -1.69
CA ALA A 291 6.95 -16.16 -1.36
C ALA A 291 6.66 -16.02 0.14
N PHE A 292 6.25 -17.11 0.78
CA PHE A 292 6.02 -17.15 2.23
C PHE A 292 7.32 -16.91 3.04
N GLU A 293 8.41 -17.50 2.62
CA GLU A 293 9.72 -17.24 3.23
C GLU A 293 10.17 -15.81 3.01
N PHE A 294 10.04 -15.32 1.78
CA PHE A 294 10.39 -13.96 1.41
C PHE A 294 9.65 -12.91 2.25
N ILE A 295 8.31 -13.05 2.42
CA ILE A 295 7.52 -12.07 3.17
C ILE A 295 7.86 -12.08 4.66
N ASN A 296 8.10 -13.25 5.24
CA ASN A 296 8.48 -13.38 6.65
C ASN A 296 9.86 -12.78 6.93
N LYS A 297 10.80 -12.97 6.02
CA LYS A 297 12.18 -12.46 6.13
C LYS A 297 12.28 -10.94 5.97
N ASN A 298 11.42 -10.33 5.12
CA ASN A 298 11.61 -8.95 4.71
C ASN A 298 10.53 -7.99 5.23
N PHE A 299 9.33 -8.47 5.61
CA PHE A 299 8.18 -7.60 5.91
C PHE A 299 7.50 -7.94 7.25
N SER A 300 8.16 -8.67 8.14
CA SER A 300 7.64 -8.88 9.50
C SER A 300 7.95 -7.70 10.42
N TRP A 301 7.15 -7.53 11.49
CA TRP A 301 7.44 -6.55 12.52
C TRP A 301 8.78 -6.78 13.21
N ASP A 302 9.17 -8.05 13.41
CA ASP A 302 10.45 -8.40 14.02
C ASP A 302 11.66 -7.86 13.25
N VAL A 303 11.53 -7.76 11.92
CA VAL A 303 12.58 -7.26 11.03
C VAL A 303 12.54 -5.74 10.87
N LEU A 304 11.32 -5.17 10.87
CA LEU A 304 11.15 -3.77 10.49
C LEU A 304 11.01 -2.80 11.67
N LEU A 305 10.74 -3.30 12.88
CA LEU A 305 10.50 -2.44 14.05
C LEU A 305 11.69 -1.51 14.33
N GLU A 306 12.91 -2.02 14.24
CA GLU A 306 14.13 -1.21 14.43
C GLU A 306 14.23 -0.06 13.43
N LYS A 307 13.80 -0.25 12.16
CA LYS A 307 13.77 0.85 11.18
C LYS A 307 12.80 1.95 11.57
N TYR A 308 11.66 1.57 12.16
CA TYR A 308 10.69 2.53 12.65
C TYR A 308 11.21 3.27 13.88
N THR A 309 11.80 2.58 14.86
CA THR A 309 12.36 3.23 16.06
C THR A 309 13.51 4.18 15.70
N ASN A 310 14.44 3.74 14.85
CA ASN A 310 15.55 4.58 14.38
C ASN A 310 15.05 5.84 13.66
N LEU A 311 13.98 5.74 12.86
CA LEU A 311 13.38 6.90 12.20
C LEU A 311 12.89 7.95 13.21
N TYR A 312 12.37 7.54 14.34
CA TYR A 312 11.84 8.48 15.36
C TYR A 312 12.94 9.00 16.31
N GLU A 313 13.98 8.22 16.58
CA GLU A 313 15.05 8.56 17.52
C GLU A 313 16.17 9.39 16.88
N SER A 314 16.46 9.23 15.60
CA SER A 314 17.42 10.06 14.85
C SER A 314 16.88 11.48 14.65
#